data_783c2b36e7d290119d7e0ca9ce835248
#
_entry.id   783c2b36e7d290119d7e0ca9ce835248
#
_cell.length_a   1.000
_cell.length_b   1.000
_cell.length_c   1.000
_cell.angle_alpha   90.00
_cell.angle_beta   90.00
_cell.angle_gamma   90.00
#
_symmetry.space_group_name_H-M   'P 1'
#
loop_
_entity.id
_entity.type
_entity.pdbx_description
1 polymer ?
#
loop_
_entity_poly.entity_id
_entity_poly.type
_entity_poly.pdbx_seq_one_letter_code
_entity_poly.pdbx_strand_id
1 'polypeptide(L)'
;MKIAYLGPAASFTHSAAAKAFPKEEMIAKSTIPDCIMAIEKEDVDVAVVPIENTIEGSVNITLDYLFHFSSVPVVAEIVLPIAQHLMVHPAHVSAWKSVQKVMSHPQALAQCHTFLQAELYG
;
A
#
# COMPACT_ATOMS: atom_id res chain seq x y z
N MET A 1 10.07 -15.02 12.48
CA MET A 1 8.60 -14.78 12.49
C MET A 1 8.03 -14.84 11.07
N LYS A 2 6.76 -15.10 10.99
CA LYS A 2 6.02 -15.00 9.72
C LYS A 2 5.15 -13.76 9.76
N ILE A 3 5.22 -12.95 8.71
CA ILE A 3 4.53 -11.67 8.61
C ILE A 3 3.57 -11.72 7.43
N ALA A 4 2.28 -11.57 7.68
CA ALA A 4 1.30 -11.38 6.61
C ALA A 4 1.21 -9.90 6.25
N TYR A 5 1.00 -9.59 4.99
CA TYR A 5 0.75 -8.23 4.55
C TYR A 5 -0.30 -8.22 3.44
N LEU A 6 -0.99 -7.09 3.31
CA LEU A 6 -1.93 -6.92 2.21
C LEU A 6 -1.14 -6.82 0.91
N GLY A 7 -1.30 -7.86 0.05
CA GLY A 7 -0.65 -7.91 -1.25
C GLY A 7 -1.22 -6.90 -2.24
N PRO A 8 -0.72 -6.98 -3.43
CA PRO A 8 0.31 -7.90 -3.93
C PRO A 8 1.71 -7.56 -3.45
N ALA A 9 2.68 -8.43 -3.81
CA ALA A 9 4.09 -8.12 -3.57
C ALA A 9 4.47 -6.80 -4.26
N ALA A 10 5.43 -6.10 -3.69
CA ALA A 10 5.85 -4.75 -4.10
C ALA A 10 4.81 -3.64 -3.89
N SER A 11 3.73 -3.90 -3.16
CA SER A 11 2.79 -2.88 -2.71
C SER A 11 3.39 -1.99 -1.61
N PHE A 12 2.71 -0.88 -1.28
CA PHE A 12 3.15 -0.02 -0.16
C PHE A 12 3.11 -0.79 1.16
N THR A 13 2.12 -1.66 1.36
CA THR A 13 2.03 -2.49 2.56
C THR A 13 3.21 -3.47 2.65
N HIS A 14 3.64 -4.04 1.52
CA HIS A 14 4.85 -4.86 1.46
C HIS A 14 6.08 -4.06 1.89
N SER A 15 6.23 -2.83 1.37
CA SER A 15 7.35 -1.95 1.74
C SER A 15 7.33 -1.61 3.23
N ALA A 16 6.16 -1.34 3.79
CA ALA A 16 6.01 -1.07 5.22
C ALA A 16 6.39 -2.29 6.06
N ALA A 17 5.95 -3.47 5.66
CA ALA A 17 6.28 -4.72 6.35
C ALA A 17 7.79 -4.99 6.29
N ALA A 18 8.42 -4.81 5.14
CA ALA A 18 9.86 -5.00 4.97
C ALA A 18 10.67 -4.00 5.79
N LYS A 19 10.20 -2.77 5.91
CA LYS A 19 10.85 -1.74 6.73
C LYS A 19 10.81 -2.10 8.21
N ALA A 20 9.69 -2.60 8.69
CA ALA A 20 9.51 -2.95 10.10
C ALA A 20 10.16 -4.29 10.46
N PHE A 21 10.18 -5.24 9.52
CA PHE A 21 10.63 -6.62 9.74
C PHE A 21 11.58 -7.06 8.62
N PRO A 22 12.79 -6.48 8.53
CA PRO A 22 13.64 -6.62 7.33
C PRO A 22 14.16 -8.02 7.03
N LYS A 23 14.11 -8.92 7.98
CA LYS A 23 14.68 -10.28 7.83
C LYS A 23 13.66 -11.39 8.03
N GLU A 24 12.40 -11.07 8.13
CA GLU A 24 11.36 -12.05 8.43
C GLU A 24 10.71 -12.59 7.15
N GLU A 25 10.11 -13.76 7.25
CA GLU A 25 9.35 -14.35 6.15
C GLU A 25 8.06 -13.54 5.91
N MET A 26 7.84 -13.12 4.67
CA MET A 26 6.72 -12.29 4.26
C MET A 26 5.72 -13.07 3.42
N ILE A 27 4.44 -12.99 3.77
CA ILE A 27 3.37 -13.72 3.10
C ILE A 27 2.31 -12.72 2.66
N ALA A 28 2.08 -12.63 1.34
CA ALA A 28 1.04 -11.78 0.78
C ALA A 28 -0.33 -12.41 0.96
N LYS A 29 -1.31 -11.62 1.39
CA LYS A 29 -2.71 -12.02 1.45
C LYS A 29 -3.54 -11.13 0.53
N SER A 30 -4.64 -11.65 0.03
CA SER A 30 -5.47 -10.95 -0.95
C SER A 30 -6.36 -9.87 -0.34
N THR A 31 -6.73 -10.00 0.92
CA THR A 31 -7.64 -9.08 1.60
C THR A 31 -7.13 -8.74 3.00
N ILE A 32 -7.61 -7.60 3.52
CA ILE A 32 -7.30 -7.19 4.89
C ILE A 32 -7.86 -8.19 5.92
N PRO A 33 -9.10 -8.66 5.80
CA PRO A 33 -9.59 -9.73 6.67
C PRO A 33 -8.71 -10.98 6.66
N ASP A 34 -8.23 -11.40 5.50
CA ASP A 34 -7.36 -12.57 5.40
C ASP A 34 -6.05 -12.38 6.17
N CYS A 35 -5.49 -11.16 6.14
CA CYS A 35 -4.29 -10.85 6.92
C CYS A 35 -4.54 -11.02 8.42
N ILE A 36 -5.65 -10.49 8.92
CA ILE A 36 -5.99 -10.53 10.34
C ILE A 36 -6.37 -11.95 10.78
N MET A 37 -7.16 -12.63 9.96
CA MET A 37 -7.53 -14.03 10.21
C MET A 37 -6.32 -14.96 10.26
N ALA A 38 -5.27 -14.68 9.49
CA ALA A 38 -4.06 -15.48 9.52
C ALA A 38 -3.39 -15.47 10.91
N ILE A 39 -3.50 -14.36 11.65
CA ILE A 39 -3.03 -14.29 13.03
C ILE A 39 -3.90 -15.17 13.94
N GLU A 40 -5.21 -15.05 13.81
CA GLU A 40 -6.15 -15.82 14.63
C GLU A 40 -6.01 -17.32 14.42
N LYS A 41 -5.68 -17.74 13.19
CA LYS A 41 -5.41 -19.13 12.85
C LYS A 41 -4.00 -19.59 13.18
N GLU A 42 -3.17 -18.70 13.71
CA GLU A 42 -1.78 -18.97 14.05
C GLU A 42 -0.91 -19.35 12.83
N ASP A 43 -1.33 -18.96 11.63
CA ASP A 43 -0.54 -19.14 10.40
C ASP A 43 0.61 -18.15 10.32
N VAL A 44 0.43 -16.97 10.91
CA VAL A 44 1.44 -15.92 10.99
C VAL A 44 1.49 -15.33 12.40
N ASP A 45 2.61 -14.65 12.71
CA ASP A 45 2.80 -14.03 14.01
C ASP A 45 2.31 -12.58 14.04
N VAL A 46 2.43 -11.88 12.91
CA VAL A 46 2.09 -10.46 12.77
C VAL A 46 1.44 -10.25 11.41
N ALA A 47 0.53 -9.29 11.33
CA ALA A 47 -0.02 -8.81 10.07
C ALA A 47 0.20 -7.31 9.94
N VAL A 48 0.54 -6.87 8.75
CA VAL A 48 0.69 -5.45 8.40
C VAL A 48 -0.42 -5.10 7.42
N VAL A 49 -1.28 -4.18 7.83
CA VAL A 49 -2.44 -3.76 7.05
C VAL A 49 -2.53 -2.24 7.02
N PRO A 50 -3.10 -1.65 5.95
CA PRO A 50 -3.28 -0.21 5.91
C PRO A 50 -4.40 0.22 6.86
N ILE A 51 -4.25 1.36 7.51
CA ILE A 51 -5.27 1.91 8.40
C ILE A 51 -5.71 3.31 7.99
N GLU A 52 -4.81 4.07 7.38
CA GLU A 52 -5.07 5.44 6.95
C GLU A 52 -4.14 5.84 5.82
N ASN A 53 -4.61 6.70 4.91
CA ASN A 53 -3.75 7.42 3.98
C ASN A 53 -4.14 8.90 3.94
N THR A 54 -3.21 9.74 3.50
CA THR A 54 -3.32 11.20 3.57
C THR A 54 -4.49 11.75 2.73
N ILE A 55 -4.81 11.12 1.60
CA ILE A 55 -5.83 11.62 0.68
C ILE A 55 -7.22 11.12 1.04
N GLU A 56 -7.36 9.82 1.26
CA GLU A 56 -8.67 9.21 1.50
C GLU A 56 -9.03 9.07 2.96
N GLY A 57 -8.06 9.27 3.88
CA GLY A 57 -8.28 9.13 5.31
C GLY A 57 -8.31 7.67 5.76
N SER A 58 -9.22 7.34 6.65
CA SER A 58 -9.28 6.01 7.27
C SER A 58 -9.64 4.90 6.29
N VAL A 59 -9.00 3.74 6.44
CA VAL A 59 -9.37 2.52 5.73
C VAL A 59 -10.44 1.82 6.57
N ASN A 60 -11.68 2.05 6.23
CA ASN A 60 -12.83 1.62 7.02
C ASN A 60 -12.91 0.11 7.21
N ILE A 61 -12.57 -0.68 6.20
CA ILE A 61 -12.62 -2.14 6.30
C ILE A 61 -11.68 -2.67 7.40
N THR A 62 -10.50 -2.05 7.56
CA THR A 62 -9.56 -2.43 8.62
C THR A 62 -10.14 -2.11 9.99
N LEU A 63 -10.64 -0.90 10.16
CA LEU A 63 -11.24 -0.46 11.44
C LEU A 63 -12.46 -1.29 11.80
N ASP A 64 -13.36 -1.51 10.84
CA ASP A 64 -14.58 -2.29 11.06
C ASP A 64 -14.26 -3.74 11.41
N TYR A 65 -13.33 -4.35 10.72
CA TYR A 65 -12.96 -5.74 10.98
C TYR A 65 -12.31 -5.89 12.36
N LEU A 66 -11.40 -5.00 12.71
CA LEU A 66 -10.75 -5.03 14.02
C LEU A 66 -11.76 -4.83 15.15
N PHE A 67 -12.73 -3.93 14.96
CA PHE A 67 -13.71 -3.61 15.97
C PHE A 67 -14.77 -4.71 16.14
N HIS A 68 -15.31 -5.23 15.04
CA HIS A 68 -16.47 -6.11 15.07
C HIS A 68 -16.16 -7.61 15.02
N PHE A 69 -15.04 -8.01 14.43
CA PHE A 69 -14.80 -9.40 14.08
C PHE A 69 -13.49 -9.97 14.60
N SER A 70 -12.67 -9.18 15.26
CA SER A 70 -11.34 -9.62 15.68
C SER A 70 -11.06 -9.28 17.11
N SER A 71 -10.29 -10.15 17.79
CA SER A 71 -9.73 -9.91 19.11
C SER A 71 -8.22 -9.59 19.04
N VAL A 72 -7.65 -9.52 17.85
CA VAL A 72 -6.22 -9.27 17.66
C VAL A 72 -5.90 -7.81 18.02
N PRO A 73 -4.93 -7.56 18.92
CA PRO A 73 -4.57 -6.20 19.30
C PRO A 73 -3.66 -5.54 18.26
N VAL A 74 -3.75 -4.23 18.14
CA VAL A 74 -2.80 -3.40 17.41
C VAL A 74 -1.62 -3.12 18.32
N VAL A 75 -0.42 -3.54 17.92
CA VAL A 75 0.79 -3.43 18.77
C VAL A 75 1.78 -2.39 18.29
N ALA A 76 1.66 -1.92 17.06
CA ALA A 76 2.56 -0.91 16.50
C ALA A 76 1.93 -0.21 15.32
N GLU A 77 2.50 0.93 14.97
CA GLU A 77 2.12 1.74 13.82
C GLU A 77 3.37 1.96 12.95
N ILE A 78 3.20 1.90 11.63
CA ILE A 78 4.25 2.16 10.68
C ILE A 78 3.79 3.30 9.78
N VAL A 79 4.55 4.39 9.77
CA VAL A 79 4.32 5.52 8.87
C VAL A 79 5.27 5.38 7.69
N LEU A 80 4.70 5.24 6.48
CA LEU A 80 5.48 5.07 5.27
C LEU A 80 5.32 6.30 4.38
N PRO A 81 6.39 7.09 4.17
CA PRO A 81 6.35 8.15 3.17
C PRO A 81 6.17 7.55 1.79
N ILE A 82 5.20 8.07 1.03
CA ILE A 82 4.88 7.56 -0.30
C ILE A 82 5.29 8.59 -1.35
N ALA A 83 6.10 8.14 -2.31
CA ALA A 83 6.46 8.93 -3.48
C ALA A 83 5.93 8.21 -4.72
N GLN A 84 5.15 8.92 -5.52
CA GLN A 84 4.68 8.41 -6.79
C GLN A 84 5.70 8.76 -7.87
N HIS A 85 5.90 7.86 -8.82
CA HIS A 85 6.86 8.04 -9.91
C HIS A 85 6.16 7.94 -11.25
N LEU A 86 6.47 8.88 -12.13
CA LEU A 86 6.05 8.79 -13.53
C LEU A 86 7.04 7.88 -14.26
N MET A 87 6.54 6.82 -14.85
CA MET A 87 7.35 5.84 -15.57
C MET A 87 7.00 5.84 -17.04
N VAL A 88 8.04 5.80 -17.88
CA VAL A 88 7.90 5.71 -19.34
C VAL A 88 8.78 4.58 -19.84
N HIS A 89 8.48 4.10 -21.07
CA HIS A 89 9.35 3.12 -21.73
C HIS A 89 10.75 3.72 -21.89
N PRO A 90 11.83 2.95 -21.68
CA PRO A 90 13.20 3.48 -21.80
C PRO A 90 13.50 4.22 -23.10
N ALA A 91 12.87 3.83 -24.21
CA ALA A 91 13.03 4.50 -25.49
C ALA A 91 12.48 5.94 -25.51
N HIS A 92 11.66 6.33 -24.53
CA HIS A 92 10.98 7.64 -24.47
C HIS A 92 11.41 8.51 -23.31
N VAL A 93 12.50 8.17 -22.63
CA VAL A 93 12.96 8.91 -21.44
C VAL A 93 13.22 10.39 -21.76
N SER A 94 13.86 10.69 -22.89
CA SER A 94 14.17 12.07 -23.28
C SER A 94 12.95 12.88 -23.70
N ALA A 95 11.84 12.24 -24.02
CA ALA A 95 10.61 12.86 -24.51
C ALA A 95 9.41 12.59 -23.60
N TRP A 96 9.64 12.39 -22.32
CA TRP A 96 8.57 11.99 -21.40
C TRP A 96 7.42 13.02 -21.31
N LYS A 97 7.71 14.30 -21.56
CA LYS A 97 6.66 15.34 -21.57
C LYS A 97 5.74 15.29 -22.79
N SER A 98 6.12 14.51 -23.82
CA SER A 98 5.32 14.34 -25.04
C SER A 98 4.31 13.21 -24.95
N VAL A 99 4.17 12.54 -23.81
CA VAL A 99 3.23 11.44 -23.64
C VAL A 99 1.80 11.93 -23.84
N GLN A 100 1.00 11.12 -24.49
CA GLN A 100 -0.41 11.45 -24.81
C GLN A 100 -1.38 10.89 -23.78
N LYS A 101 -0.93 9.95 -22.96
CA LYS A 101 -1.79 9.26 -22.01
C LYS A 101 -1.00 8.86 -20.77
N VAL A 102 -1.58 9.16 -19.62
CA VAL A 102 -1.07 8.71 -18.30
C VAL A 102 -2.11 7.78 -17.70
N MET A 103 -1.68 6.60 -17.28
CA MET A 103 -2.57 5.59 -16.72
C MET A 103 -2.10 5.18 -15.34
N SER A 104 -3.00 5.11 -14.41
CA SER A 104 -2.74 4.58 -13.07
C SER A 104 -4.05 4.34 -12.34
N HIS A 105 -3.95 3.83 -11.14
CA HIS A 105 -5.08 3.76 -10.21
C HIS A 105 -5.60 5.18 -9.94
N PRO A 106 -6.94 5.38 -9.85
CA PRO A 106 -7.50 6.72 -9.61
C PRO A 106 -6.93 7.45 -8.41
N GLN A 107 -6.62 6.75 -7.34
CA GLN A 107 -6.03 7.33 -6.14
C GLN A 107 -4.62 7.91 -6.42
N ALA A 108 -3.79 7.19 -7.17
CA ALA A 108 -2.47 7.68 -7.55
C ALA A 108 -2.56 8.90 -8.47
N LEU A 109 -3.50 8.91 -9.42
CA LEU A 109 -3.75 10.05 -10.28
C LEU A 109 -4.21 11.27 -9.47
N ALA A 110 -5.09 11.08 -8.50
CA ALA A 110 -5.56 12.16 -7.63
C ALA A 110 -4.42 12.75 -6.79
N GLN A 111 -3.55 11.92 -6.25
CA GLN A 111 -2.38 12.38 -5.47
C GLN A 111 -1.39 13.19 -6.31
N CYS A 112 -1.29 12.87 -7.60
CA CYS A 112 -0.36 13.52 -8.53
C CYS A 112 -1.01 14.62 -9.37
N HIS A 113 -2.24 15.00 -9.07
CA HIS A 113 -3.03 15.93 -9.90
C HIS A 113 -2.31 17.24 -10.20
N THR A 114 -1.75 17.89 -9.18
CA THR A 114 -1.05 19.17 -9.34
C THR A 114 0.16 19.03 -10.25
N PHE A 115 0.96 17.99 -10.06
CA PHE A 115 2.11 17.71 -10.90
C PHE A 115 1.70 17.46 -12.36
N LEU A 116 0.69 16.61 -12.57
CA LEU A 116 0.23 16.28 -13.91
C LEU A 116 -0.33 17.50 -14.65
N GLN A 117 -1.08 18.34 -13.95
CA GLN A 117 -1.60 19.59 -14.52
C GLN A 117 -0.48 20.53 -14.95
N ALA A 118 0.51 20.73 -14.07
CA ALA A 118 1.62 21.65 -14.34
C ALA A 118 2.56 21.17 -15.44
N GLU A 119 2.88 19.86 -15.46
CA GLU A 119 3.93 19.33 -16.31
C GLU A 119 3.45 18.75 -17.64
N LEU A 120 2.23 18.21 -17.69
CA LEU A 120 1.72 17.51 -18.86
C LEU A 120 0.50 18.16 -19.52
N TYR A 121 -0.35 18.84 -18.76
CA TYR A 121 -1.62 19.40 -19.25
C TYR A 121 -1.68 20.93 -19.19
N GLY A 122 -0.62 21.53 -18.66
CA GLY A 122 -0.49 22.97 -18.63
C GLY A 122 -0.02 23.51 -19.93
#